data_5162ddfd43bbd28ea7fd7c6170128dbe
#
_entry.id   5162ddfd43bbd28ea7fd7c6170128dbe
#
_cell.length_a   1.000
_cell.length_b   1.000
_cell.length_c   1.000
_cell.angle_alpha   90.00
_cell.angle_beta   90.00
_cell.angle_gamma   90.00
#
_symmetry.space_group_name_H-M   'P 1'
#
loop_
_entity.id
_entity.type
_entity.pdbx_description
1 polymer ?
#
loop_
_entity_poly.entity_id
_entity_poly.type
_entity_poly.pdbx_seq_one_letter_code
_entity_poly.pdbx_strand_id
1 'polypeptide(L)'
;TKNPIYLKDAQNIAKECFNYFFTDFTPTTNEEAFRMLKKGDIWFTAVMLRGFIELYQIDKDKTYINAFNKSLSYAWDNARDENGLFNTDLSGKSKDQKKWLLTQAAMVEMYSRLAMIQ
;
A
#
# COMPACT_ATOMS: atom_id res chain seq x y z
N THR A 1 13.67 -14.40 -14.75
CA THR A 1 13.91 -15.79 -15.10
C THR A 1 12.65 -16.63 -14.93
N LYS A 2 12.56 -17.73 -15.66
CA LYS A 2 11.39 -18.61 -15.60
C LYS A 2 11.57 -19.78 -14.62
N ASN A 3 12.60 -19.73 -13.77
CA ASN A 3 12.84 -20.79 -12.81
C ASN A 3 11.78 -20.75 -11.71
N PRO A 4 11.00 -21.85 -11.48
CA PRO A 4 9.95 -21.89 -10.46
C PRO A 4 10.45 -21.61 -9.05
N ILE A 5 11.71 -21.88 -8.75
CA ILE A 5 12.29 -21.60 -7.43
C ILE A 5 12.31 -20.10 -7.18
N TYR A 6 12.66 -19.28 -8.15
CA TYR A 6 12.69 -17.83 -8.01
C TYR A 6 11.29 -17.26 -7.84
N LEU A 7 10.31 -17.79 -8.54
CA LEU A 7 8.91 -17.37 -8.35
C LEU A 7 8.44 -17.69 -6.94
N LYS A 8 8.73 -18.89 -6.46
CA LYS A 8 8.33 -19.31 -5.10
C LYS A 8 9.00 -18.43 -4.04
N ASP A 9 10.28 -18.11 -4.21
CA ASP A 9 10.99 -17.21 -3.30
C ASP A 9 10.37 -15.82 -3.30
N ALA A 10 10.02 -15.29 -4.47
CA ALA A 10 9.37 -13.99 -4.59
C ALA A 10 8.01 -14.00 -3.90
N GLN A 11 7.23 -15.06 -4.06
CA GLN A 11 5.93 -15.21 -3.40
C GLN A 11 6.08 -15.28 -1.88
N ASN A 12 7.10 -15.99 -1.38
CA ASN A 12 7.35 -16.07 0.06
C ASN A 12 7.77 -14.71 0.63
N ILE A 13 8.64 -13.98 -0.07
CA ILE A 13 9.06 -12.63 0.34
C ILE A 13 7.86 -11.68 0.36
N ALA A 14 7.02 -11.74 -0.66
CA ALA A 14 5.81 -10.90 -0.73
C ALA A 14 4.87 -11.20 0.44
N LYS A 15 4.70 -12.47 0.79
CA LYS A 15 3.87 -12.88 1.93
C LYS A 15 4.42 -12.33 3.24
N GLU A 16 5.73 -12.42 3.45
CA GLU A 16 6.36 -11.88 4.66
C GLU A 16 6.22 -10.35 4.71
N CYS A 17 6.40 -9.66 3.59
CA CYS A 17 6.19 -8.22 3.52
C CYS A 17 4.74 -7.86 3.86
N PHE A 18 3.78 -8.61 3.34
CA PHE A 18 2.37 -8.38 3.63
C PHE A 18 2.07 -8.57 5.11
N ASN A 19 2.64 -9.61 5.73
CA ASN A 19 2.44 -9.87 7.15
C ASN A 19 3.08 -8.79 8.03
N TYR A 20 4.25 -8.28 7.63
CA TYR A 20 5.01 -7.32 8.43
C TYR A 20 4.54 -5.88 8.27
N PHE A 21 4.27 -5.44 7.04
CA PHE A 21 4.00 -4.02 6.75
C PHE A 21 2.51 -3.67 6.72
N PHE A 22 1.65 -4.64 6.83
CA PHE A 22 0.21 -4.43 6.93
C PHE A 22 -0.28 -4.86 8.33
N THR A 23 -1.39 -4.30 8.75
CA THR A 23 -2.01 -4.65 10.03
C THR A 23 -3.53 -4.74 9.85
N ASP A 24 -4.18 -5.49 10.72
CA ASP A 24 -5.64 -5.54 10.73
C ASP A 24 -6.18 -4.17 11.15
N PHE A 25 -7.16 -3.68 10.41
CA PHE A 25 -7.73 -2.36 10.63
C PHE A 25 -9.24 -2.41 10.40
N THR A 26 -9.99 -1.86 11.36
CA THR A 26 -11.44 -1.71 11.27
C THR A 26 -11.74 -0.21 11.31
N PRO A 27 -12.23 0.38 10.19
CA PRO A 27 -12.43 1.82 10.10
C PRO A 27 -13.47 2.36 11.11
N THR A 28 -14.63 1.71 11.13
CA THR A 28 -15.73 2.07 12.05
C THR A 28 -16.42 0.81 12.50
N THR A 29 -17.37 0.94 13.44
CA THR A 29 -18.09 -0.20 14.00
C THR A 29 -18.93 -0.97 12.98
N ASN A 30 -19.29 -0.34 11.85
CA ASN A 30 -20.18 -0.93 10.85
C ASN A 30 -19.46 -1.32 9.55
N GLU A 31 -18.16 -1.14 9.47
CA GLU A 31 -17.39 -1.43 8.27
C GLU A 31 -16.54 -2.68 8.47
N GLU A 32 -16.31 -3.40 7.36
CA GLU A 32 -15.49 -4.60 7.40
C GLU A 32 -14.03 -4.27 7.68
N ALA A 33 -13.39 -5.10 8.48
CA ALA A 33 -11.95 -5.03 8.70
C ALA A 33 -11.20 -5.37 7.42
N PHE A 34 -10.06 -4.72 7.21
CA PHE A 34 -9.18 -5.04 6.11
C PHE A 34 -7.72 -4.85 6.53
N ARG A 35 -6.80 -5.31 5.69
CA ARG A 35 -5.37 -5.13 5.96
C ARG A 35 -4.96 -3.74 5.51
N MET A 36 -4.53 -2.92 6.46
CA MET A 36 -4.09 -1.54 6.24
C MET A 36 -2.57 -1.47 6.30
N LEU A 37 -1.99 -0.67 5.41
CA LEU A 37 -0.57 -0.34 5.49
C LEU A 37 -0.26 0.34 6.81
N LYS A 38 0.79 -0.11 7.49
CA LYS A 38 1.26 0.50 8.72
C LYS A 38 1.86 1.88 8.45
N LYS A 39 1.82 2.73 9.47
CA LYS A 39 2.53 4.00 9.43
C LYS A 39 4.02 3.77 9.22
N GLY A 40 4.63 4.56 8.36
CA GLY A 40 6.07 4.47 8.08
C GLY A 40 6.44 5.35 6.89
N ASP A 41 7.63 5.11 6.35
CA ASP A 41 8.08 5.85 5.18
C ASP A 41 7.33 5.40 3.93
N ILE A 42 6.47 6.26 3.42
CA ILE A 42 5.64 5.98 2.26
C ILE A 42 6.51 5.70 1.02
N TRP A 43 7.69 6.29 0.97
CA TRP A 43 8.64 6.02 -0.11
C TRP A 43 8.97 4.53 -0.22
N PHE A 44 9.27 3.87 0.91
CA PHE A 44 9.51 2.43 0.92
C PHE A 44 8.26 1.63 0.56
N THR A 45 7.10 2.12 0.97
CA THR A 45 5.82 1.50 0.62
C THR A 45 5.61 1.50 -0.90
N ALA A 46 5.98 2.58 -1.58
CA ALA A 46 5.90 2.64 -3.04
C ALA A 46 6.84 1.63 -3.71
N VAL A 47 8.04 1.44 -3.17
CA VAL A 47 8.98 0.42 -3.67
C VAL A 47 8.39 -0.98 -3.49
N MET A 48 7.78 -1.26 -2.35
CA MET A 48 7.11 -2.55 -2.10
C MET A 48 5.99 -2.79 -3.11
N LEU A 49 5.19 -1.77 -3.41
CA LEU A 49 4.12 -1.89 -4.41
C LEU A 49 4.68 -2.24 -5.79
N ARG A 50 5.80 -1.65 -6.19
CA ARG A 50 6.45 -2.01 -7.46
C ARG A 50 6.75 -3.50 -7.52
N GLY A 51 7.30 -4.05 -6.43
CA GLY A 51 7.58 -5.48 -6.35
C GLY A 51 6.31 -6.33 -6.43
N PHE A 52 5.26 -5.93 -5.73
CA PHE A 52 3.98 -6.65 -5.78
C PHE A 52 3.36 -6.63 -7.17
N ILE A 53 3.48 -5.51 -7.89
CA ILE A 53 2.96 -5.41 -9.27
C ILE A 53 3.72 -6.35 -10.21
N GLU A 54 5.05 -6.39 -10.10
CA GLU A 54 5.87 -7.30 -10.90
C GLU A 54 5.47 -8.77 -10.65
N LEU A 55 5.29 -9.12 -9.38
CA LEU A 55 4.86 -10.47 -9.01
C LEU A 55 3.45 -10.77 -9.58
N TYR A 56 2.53 -9.83 -9.47
CA TYR A 56 1.17 -9.96 -9.99
C TYR A 56 1.17 -10.23 -11.51
N GLN A 57 2.08 -9.60 -12.25
CA GLN A 57 2.16 -9.82 -13.69
C GLN A 57 2.50 -11.28 -14.03
N ILE A 58 3.16 -11.97 -13.12
CA ILE A 58 3.58 -13.36 -13.30
C ILE A 58 2.51 -14.34 -12.80
N ASP A 59 2.07 -14.19 -11.53
CA ASP A 59 1.18 -15.17 -10.90
C ASP A 59 -0.30 -14.79 -10.94
N LYS A 60 -0.62 -13.55 -11.32
CA LYS A 60 -2.00 -13.04 -11.41
C LYS A 60 -2.78 -13.08 -10.09
N ASP A 61 -2.10 -13.19 -8.96
CA ASP A 61 -2.73 -13.16 -7.64
C ASP A 61 -2.92 -11.70 -7.21
N LYS A 62 -4.17 -11.28 -7.07
CA LYS A 62 -4.53 -9.90 -6.73
C LYS A 62 -4.55 -9.60 -5.23
N THR A 63 -4.22 -10.56 -4.38
CA THR A 63 -4.37 -10.41 -2.93
C THR A 63 -3.69 -9.15 -2.42
N TYR A 64 -2.41 -8.95 -2.77
CA TYR A 64 -1.63 -7.81 -2.27
C TYR A 64 -2.02 -6.51 -2.97
N ILE A 65 -2.34 -6.58 -4.25
CA ILE A 65 -2.83 -5.42 -5.01
C ILE A 65 -4.15 -4.91 -4.42
N ASN A 66 -5.05 -5.82 -4.07
CA ASN A 66 -6.33 -5.45 -3.46
C ASN A 66 -6.12 -4.80 -2.08
N ALA A 67 -5.16 -5.29 -1.29
CA ALA A 67 -4.84 -4.69 0.00
C ALA A 67 -4.32 -3.26 -0.15
N PHE A 68 -3.46 -3.02 -1.14
CA PHE A 68 -3.02 -1.66 -1.47
C PHE A 68 -4.19 -0.78 -1.91
N ASN A 69 -5.05 -1.29 -2.79
CA ASN A 69 -6.21 -0.53 -3.25
C ASN A 69 -7.11 -0.10 -2.08
N LYS A 70 -7.38 -1.00 -1.16
CA LYS A 70 -8.20 -0.67 0.02
C LYS A 70 -7.53 0.36 0.92
N SER A 71 -6.23 0.18 1.20
CA SER A 71 -5.48 1.12 2.03
C SER A 71 -5.46 2.52 1.41
N LEU A 72 -5.18 2.60 0.10
CA LEU A 72 -5.06 3.89 -0.58
C LEU A 72 -6.42 4.55 -0.79
N SER A 73 -7.47 3.77 -1.04
CA SER A 73 -8.83 4.32 -1.12
C SER A 73 -9.26 4.92 0.22
N TYR A 74 -8.97 4.24 1.30
CA TYR A 74 -9.25 4.76 2.63
C TYR A 74 -8.44 6.02 2.92
N ALA A 75 -7.16 6.02 2.55
CA ALA A 75 -6.29 7.17 2.76
C ALA A 75 -6.76 8.41 2.00
N TRP A 76 -7.32 8.22 0.81
CA TRP A 76 -7.86 9.34 0.02
C TRP A 76 -8.90 10.14 0.80
N ASP A 77 -9.77 9.44 1.51
CA ASP A 77 -10.86 10.07 2.25
C ASP A 77 -10.46 10.50 3.67
N ASN A 78 -9.47 9.83 4.27
CA ASN A 78 -9.23 9.96 5.70
C ASN A 78 -7.82 10.43 6.10
N ALA A 79 -6.86 10.43 5.19
CA ALA A 79 -5.47 10.72 5.52
C ALA A 79 -4.93 11.98 4.82
N ARG A 80 -5.77 12.76 4.18
CA ARG A 80 -5.37 14.05 3.58
C ARG A 80 -5.74 15.19 4.50
N ASP A 81 -4.92 16.25 4.48
CA ASP A 81 -5.24 17.48 5.19
C ASP A 81 -6.16 18.38 4.33
N GLU A 82 -6.45 19.57 4.85
CA GLU A 82 -7.31 20.56 4.17
C GLU A 82 -6.76 21.01 2.82
N ASN A 83 -5.43 20.89 2.60
CA ASN A 83 -4.79 21.24 1.34
C ASN A 83 -4.67 20.02 0.40
N GLY A 84 -5.18 18.87 0.81
CA GLY A 84 -5.11 17.63 0.03
C GLY A 84 -3.81 16.86 0.17
N LEU A 85 -2.93 17.24 1.10
CA LEU A 85 -1.66 16.56 1.31
C LEU A 85 -1.81 15.37 2.27
N PHE A 86 -1.13 14.28 1.96
CA PHE A 86 -1.25 13.04 2.70
C PHE A 86 -0.38 13.04 3.96
N ASN A 87 -0.92 12.42 5.02
CA ASN A 87 -0.17 12.04 6.21
C ASN A 87 0.52 10.69 5.97
N THR A 88 1.60 10.43 6.70
CA THR A 88 2.27 9.12 6.65
C THR A 88 1.42 8.02 7.30
N ASP A 89 0.53 8.38 8.22
CA ASP A 89 -0.45 7.47 8.79
C ASP A 89 -1.68 7.43 7.90
N LEU A 90 -1.83 6.38 7.09
CA LEU A 90 -2.91 6.26 6.12
C LEU A 90 -4.27 6.02 6.77
N SER A 91 -4.31 5.68 8.06
CA SER A 91 -5.57 5.63 8.81
C SER A 91 -6.09 7.03 9.17
N GLY A 92 -5.25 8.04 9.07
CA GLY A 92 -5.61 9.42 9.40
C GLY A 92 -5.69 9.71 10.90
N LYS A 93 -5.37 8.75 11.75
CA LYS A 93 -5.45 8.93 13.21
C LYS A 93 -4.37 9.84 13.76
N SER A 94 -3.19 9.84 13.14
CA SER A 94 -2.13 10.78 13.49
C SER A 94 -1.81 11.67 12.29
N LYS A 95 -1.40 12.90 12.58
CA LYS A 95 -1.15 13.90 11.55
C LYS A 95 0.29 14.36 11.61
N ASP A 96 0.93 14.45 10.44
CA ASP A 96 2.30 14.97 10.36
C ASP A 96 2.27 16.49 10.39
N GLN A 97 3.14 17.10 11.19
CA GLN A 97 3.28 18.54 11.20
C GLN A 97 3.87 19.07 9.90
N LYS A 98 4.74 18.29 9.27
CA LYS A 98 5.37 18.62 8.00
C LYS A 98 4.96 17.62 6.94
N LYS A 99 4.55 18.10 5.78
CA LYS A 99 4.16 17.28 4.64
C LYS A 99 5.31 17.27 3.64
N TRP A 100 6.14 16.23 3.69
CA TRP A 100 7.30 16.10 2.83
C TRP A 100 6.88 15.82 1.39
N LEU A 101 7.57 16.47 0.46
CA LEU A 101 7.36 16.23 -0.97
C LEU A 101 7.57 14.76 -1.33
N LEU A 102 8.56 14.11 -0.74
CA LEU A 102 8.84 12.70 -1.01
C LEU A 102 7.64 11.81 -0.69
N THR A 103 6.97 12.05 0.43
CA THR A 103 5.74 11.33 0.79
C THR A 103 4.65 11.57 -0.24
N GLN A 104 4.42 12.81 -0.65
CA GLN A 104 3.38 13.15 -1.61
C GLN A 104 3.67 12.54 -2.98
N ALA A 105 4.92 12.58 -3.42
CA ALA A 105 5.33 11.97 -4.69
C ALA A 105 5.13 10.45 -4.67
N ALA A 106 5.44 9.80 -3.56
CA ALA A 106 5.23 8.36 -3.41
C ALA A 106 3.74 8.00 -3.48
N MET A 107 2.86 8.79 -2.87
CA MET A 107 1.42 8.57 -2.96
C MET A 107 0.93 8.71 -4.40
N VAL A 108 1.37 9.73 -5.13
CA VAL A 108 1.02 9.92 -6.54
C VAL A 108 1.48 8.72 -7.36
N GLU A 109 2.69 8.25 -7.14
CA GLU A 109 3.21 7.07 -7.84
C GLU A 109 2.32 5.85 -7.60
N MET A 110 1.96 5.58 -6.36
CA MET A 110 1.16 4.41 -6.02
C MET A 110 -0.24 4.47 -6.63
N TYR A 111 -0.93 5.61 -6.53
CA TYR A 111 -2.24 5.75 -7.18
C TYR A 111 -2.15 5.58 -8.69
N SER A 112 -1.13 6.14 -9.31
CA SER A 112 -0.93 6.04 -10.76
C SER A 112 -0.69 4.60 -11.20
N ARG A 113 0.16 3.86 -10.48
CA ARG A 113 0.46 2.47 -10.81
C ARG A 113 -0.75 1.57 -10.65
N LEU A 114 -1.52 1.76 -9.59
CA LEU A 114 -2.74 0.96 -9.38
C LEU A 114 -3.78 1.25 -10.45
N ALA A 115 -3.91 2.50 -10.89
CA ALA A 115 -4.83 2.87 -11.95
C ALA A 115 -4.48 2.19 -13.28
N MET A 116 -3.18 1.96 -13.54
CA MET A 116 -2.72 1.36 -14.80
C MET A 116 -2.99 -0.13 -14.90
N ILE A 117 -3.21 -0.82 -13.79
CA ILE A 117 -3.41 -2.28 -13.78
C ILE A 117 -4.85 -2.71 -13.54
N GLN A 118 -5.76 -1.78 -13.45
CA GLN A 118 -7.19 -2.06 -13.25
C GLN A 118 -7.95 -2.11 -14.56
#